data_2e295c8a66a0cd386df2b7d62a71de49
#
_entry.id   2e295c8a66a0cd386df2b7d62a71de49
#
_cell.length_a   1.000
_cell.length_b   1.000
_cell.length_c   1.000
_cell.angle_alpha   90.00
_cell.angle_beta   90.00
_cell.angle_gamma   90.00
#
_symmetry.space_group_name_H-M   'P 1'
#
loop_
_entity.id
_entity.type
_entity.pdbx_description
1 polymer ?
#
loop_
_entity_poly.entity_id
_entity_poly.type
_entity_poly.pdbx_seq_one_letter_code
_entity_poly.pdbx_strand_id
1 'polypeptide(L)'
;DTVQTQEALAEVVVKPKRLSSLTLAQTLGGFLGERSVEHSLWEDPVLTIGFRDYTGREPFRAISWMESARQAHLVVRQYDYTLELSCTVLFCISSDDREKFELCCQAARQVCETLEEQRIAYDFQTNAVIAGTMGNWRSVGNGQGRGHLETVLEGLGRMTGQSRTDAADWLYAVGKGLSGRRSLLLLVPERTEELDGPLAYLRERSGSEVFVFDASQEEVEA
;
A
#
# COMPACT_ATOMS: atom_id res chain seq x y z
N ASP A 1 50.27 -29.13 10.95
CA ASP A 1 49.50 -27.86 10.92
C ASP A 1 48.42 -27.98 9.86
N THR A 2 47.19 -28.16 10.32
CA THR A 2 46.04 -28.24 9.43
C THR A 2 45.45 -26.83 9.31
N VAL A 3 45.63 -26.18 8.16
CA VAL A 3 44.98 -24.91 7.88
C VAL A 3 43.52 -25.17 7.54
N GLN A 4 42.62 -24.86 8.44
CA GLN A 4 41.18 -24.77 8.15
C GLN A 4 40.87 -23.41 7.52
N THR A 5 40.61 -23.40 6.22
CA THR A 5 40.13 -22.22 5.53
C THR A 5 38.60 -22.18 5.70
N GLN A 6 38.12 -21.26 6.52
CA GLN A 6 36.67 -21.02 6.68
C GLN A 6 36.30 -19.89 5.72
N GLU A 7 35.59 -20.19 4.64
CA GLU A 7 34.99 -19.18 3.76
C GLU A 7 33.81 -18.54 4.48
N ALA A 8 33.99 -17.34 5.00
CA ALA A 8 32.90 -16.53 5.53
C ALA A 8 32.31 -15.74 4.36
N LEU A 9 31.12 -16.16 3.90
CA LEU A 9 30.33 -15.39 2.93
C LEU A 9 29.60 -14.27 3.66
N ALA A 10 29.87 -13.02 3.28
CA ALA A 10 29.13 -11.86 3.73
C ALA A 10 28.07 -11.51 2.67
N GLU A 11 26.81 -11.41 3.08
CA GLU A 11 25.73 -10.97 2.21
C GLU A 11 25.54 -9.46 2.35
N VAL A 12 25.53 -8.73 1.22
CA VAL A 12 25.27 -7.29 1.16
C VAL A 12 24.03 -7.05 0.34
N VAL A 13 23.04 -6.40 0.93
CA VAL A 13 21.80 -6.03 0.25
C VAL A 13 21.84 -4.56 -0.11
N VAL A 14 21.72 -4.26 -1.40
CA VAL A 14 21.70 -2.90 -1.92
C VAL A 14 20.24 -2.47 -2.08
N LYS A 15 19.85 -1.43 -1.35
CA LYS A 15 18.51 -0.85 -1.45
C LYS A 15 18.38 -0.02 -2.73
N PRO A 16 17.20 0.01 -3.40
CA PRO A 16 16.97 0.87 -4.56
C PRO A 16 17.26 2.33 -4.25
N LYS A 17 17.60 3.14 -5.25
CA LYS A 17 17.67 4.60 -5.11
C LYS A 17 16.30 5.20 -4.98
N ARG A 18 16.18 6.44 -4.53
CA ARG A 18 14.94 7.20 -4.60
C ARG A 18 14.65 7.61 -6.04
N LEU A 19 13.39 7.56 -6.43
CA LEU A 19 12.91 8.06 -7.71
C LEU A 19 12.32 9.46 -7.53
N SER A 20 12.79 10.42 -8.31
CA SER A 20 12.15 11.72 -8.44
C SER A 20 11.41 11.72 -9.77
N SER A 21 10.10 11.50 -9.74
CA SER A 21 9.26 11.33 -10.92
C SER A 21 7.99 12.14 -10.77
N LEU A 22 7.62 12.84 -11.85
CA LEU A 22 6.37 13.60 -11.90
C LEU A 22 5.15 12.66 -12.00
N THR A 23 5.27 11.59 -12.78
CA THR A 23 4.22 10.57 -12.95
C THR A 23 3.92 9.88 -11.61
N LEU A 24 4.97 9.49 -10.88
CA LEU A 24 4.81 8.91 -9.54
C LEU A 24 4.17 9.90 -8.56
N ALA A 25 4.59 11.17 -8.60
CA ALA A 25 4.01 12.22 -7.75
C ALA A 25 2.51 12.45 -8.06
N GLN A 26 2.11 12.40 -9.32
CA GLN A 26 0.71 12.49 -9.74
C GLN A 26 -0.09 11.28 -9.25
N THR A 27 0.43 10.08 -9.42
CA THR A 27 -0.21 8.83 -8.95
C THR A 27 -0.42 8.86 -7.44
N LEU A 28 0.61 9.24 -6.68
CA LEU A 28 0.52 9.39 -5.22
C LEU A 28 -0.42 10.53 -4.81
N GLY A 29 -0.42 11.65 -5.54
CA GLY A 29 -1.33 12.78 -5.31
C GLY A 29 -2.79 12.37 -5.50
N GLY A 30 -3.11 11.61 -6.54
CA GLY A 30 -4.44 11.03 -6.76
C GLY A 30 -4.85 10.09 -5.63
N PHE A 31 -3.96 9.16 -5.28
CA PHE A 31 -4.17 8.21 -4.18
C PHE A 31 -4.42 8.92 -2.83
N LEU A 32 -3.59 9.88 -2.45
CA LEU A 32 -3.73 10.63 -1.19
C LEU A 32 -4.97 11.52 -1.21
N GLY A 33 -5.34 12.09 -2.37
CA GLY A 33 -6.54 12.90 -2.55
C GLY A 33 -7.81 12.08 -2.36
N GLU A 34 -7.93 10.91 -2.98
CA GLU A 34 -9.08 10.02 -2.80
C GLU A 34 -9.23 9.59 -1.34
N ARG A 35 -8.14 9.22 -0.68
CA ARG A 35 -8.15 8.87 0.74
C ARG A 35 -8.60 10.01 1.64
N SER A 36 -8.21 11.23 1.33
CA SER A 36 -8.67 12.41 2.08
C SER A 36 -10.18 12.59 1.99
N VAL A 37 -10.76 12.34 0.81
CA VAL A 37 -12.21 12.39 0.59
C VAL A 37 -12.92 11.23 1.30
N GLU A 38 -12.39 10.01 1.20
CA GLU A 38 -12.94 8.85 1.91
C GLU A 38 -12.93 9.05 3.43
N HIS A 39 -11.84 9.54 3.99
CA HIS A 39 -11.75 9.86 5.42
C HIS A 39 -12.82 10.88 5.86
N SER A 40 -13.17 11.81 5.00
CA SER A 40 -14.20 12.84 5.28
C SER A 40 -15.63 12.31 5.21
N LEU A 41 -15.87 11.18 4.53
CA LEU A 41 -17.22 10.65 4.25
C LEU A 41 -17.67 9.53 5.19
N TRP A 42 -16.75 8.88 5.93
CA TRP A 42 -17.07 7.69 6.72
C TRP A 42 -16.77 7.91 8.21
N GLU A 43 -17.83 8.17 8.98
CA GLU A 43 -17.80 8.08 10.44
C GLU A 43 -17.91 6.59 10.83
N ASP A 44 -16.99 6.09 11.65
CA ASP A 44 -17.14 4.75 12.22
C ASP A 44 -18.22 4.79 13.32
N PRO A 45 -19.39 4.18 13.13
CA PRO A 45 -20.48 4.24 14.09
C PRO A 45 -20.19 3.46 15.37
N VAL A 46 -19.10 2.71 15.44
CA VAL A 46 -18.75 1.85 16.58
C VAL A 46 -17.85 2.56 17.59
N LEU A 47 -16.95 3.43 17.12
CA LEU A 47 -16.01 4.15 17.98
C LEU A 47 -16.52 5.55 18.31
N THR A 48 -17.21 5.67 19.44
CA THR A 48 -17.60 6.98 19.99
C THR A 48 -16.45 7.55 20.81
N ILE A 49 -15.78 8.62 20.31
CA ILE A 49 -14.71 9.33 21.03
C ILE A 49 -15.24 10.34 22.04
N GLY A 50 -16.50 10.72 21.92
CA GLY A 50 -17.08 11.72 22.81
C GLY A 50 -18.49 12.10 22.40
N PHE A 51 -18.96 13.19 23.02
CA PHE A 51 -20.23 13.78 22.75
C PHE A 51 -20.04 15.28 22.53
N ARG A 52 -20.80 15.86 21.62
CA ARG A 52 -20.86 17.32 21.41
C ARG A 52 -22.30 17.79 21.38
N ASP A 53 -22.49 19.07 21.58
CA ASP A 53 -23.82 19.66 21.56
C ASP A 53 -24.52 19.47 20.22
N TYR A 54 -25.80 19.16 20.28
CA TYR A 54 -26.68 19.09 19.11
C TYR A 54 -26.90 20.50 18.56
N THR A 55 -26.55 20.73 17.30
CA THR A 55 -26.68 22.04 16.63
C THR A 55 -27.96 22.21 15.82
N GLY A 56 -28.81 21.19 15.73
CA GLY A 56 -30.03 21.20 14.93
C GLY A 56 -29.82 20.82 13.45
N ARG A 57 -28.59 20.53 13.03
CA ARG A 57 -28.24 20.15 11.65
C ARG A 57 -28.06 18.64 11.49
N GLU A 58 -27.81 17.95 12.59
CA GLU A 58 -27.58 16.52 12.60
C GLU A 58 -28.89 15.75 12.60
N PRO A 59 -28.92 14.53 11.99
CA PRO A 59 -30.12 13.68 12.00
C PRO A 59 -30.42 13.21 13.44
N PHE A 60 -31.68 13.09 13.80
CA PHE A 60 -32.15 12.66 15.14
C PHE A 60 -31.54 11.32 15.61
N ARG A 61 -31.19 10.43 14.68
CA ARG A 61 -30.53 9.15 14.99
C ARG A 61 -29.12 9.32 15.56
N ALA A 62 -28.47 10.48 15.36
CA ALA A 62 -27.15 10.77 15.91
C ALA A 62 -27.21 11.22 17.38
N ILE A 63 -28.41 11.57 17.89
CA ILE A 63 -28.58 11.99 19.28
C ILE A 63 -28.36 10.81 20.23
N SER A 64 -27.51 11.00 21.21
CA SER A 64 -27.34 10.08 22.33
C SER A 64 -28.34 10.41 23.44
N TRP A 65 -29.50 9.78 23.41
CA TRP A 65 -30.56 10.06 24.40
C TRP A 65 -30.13 9.82 25.83
N MET A 66 -29.32 8.77 26.05
CA MET A 66 -28.84 8.42 27.39
C MET A 66 -27.89 9.50 27.94
N GLU A 67 -26.97 9.99 27.11
CA GLU A 67 -26.02 11.04 27.53
C GLU A 67 -26.68 12.41 27.59
N SER A 68 -27.61 12.70 26.69
CA SER A 68 -28.42 13.92 26.74
C SER A 68 -29.23 14.03 28.05
N ALA A 69 -29.76 12.90 28.55
CA ALA A 69 -30.45 12.88 29.83
C ALA A 69 -29.51 13.14 31.02
N ARG A 70 -28.24 12.78 30.93
CA ARG A 70 -27.25 13.06 31.97
C ARG A 70 -26.79 14.50 31.97
N GLN A 71 -26.67 15.10 30.81
CA GLN A 71 -26.13 16.46 30.64
C GLN A 71 -27.23 17.53 30.62
N ALA A 72 -28.52 17.16 30.67
CA ALA A 72 -29.69 18.03 30.61
C ALA A 72 -29.78 18.91 29.34
N HIS A 73 -29.09 18.56 28.27
CA HIS A 73 -29.17 19.17 26.93
C HIS A 73 -28.93 18.11 25.87
N LEU A 74 -29.35 18.38 24.63
CA LEU A 74 -29.19 17.42 23.55
C LEU A 74 -27.72 17.34 23.09
N VAL A 75 -27.16 16.13 23.13
CA VAL A 75 -25.81 15.84 22.63
C VAL A 75 -25.86 14.76 21.56
N VAL A 76 -24.98 14.88 20.58
CA VAL A 76 -24.78 13.92 19.53
C VAL A 76 -23.48 13.14 19.77
N ARG A 77 -23.46 11.89 19.37
CA ARG A 77 -22.25 11.08 19.40
C ARG A 77 -21.22 11.66 18.42
N GLN A 78 -20.02 11.82 18.90
CA GLN A 78 -18.86 12.11 18.09
C GLN A 78 -18.12 10.80 17.87
N TYR A 79 -18.12 10.34 16.62
CA TYR A 79 -17.44 9.11 16.23
C TYR A 79 -15.98 9.38 15.94
N ASP A 80 -15.14 8.41 16.22
CA ASP A 80 -13.76 8.44 15.75
C ASP A 80 -13.72 8.05 14.26
N TYR A 81 -12.87 8.72 13.53
CA TYR A 81 -12.60 8.41 12.13
C TYR A 81 -11.44 7.42 12.02
N THR A 82 -11.39 6.43 12.91
CA THR A 82 -10.44 5.33 12.81
C THR A 82 -10.90 4.27 11.81
N LEU A 83 -11.10 4.66 10.56
CA LEU A 83 -10.69 3.76 9.50
C LEU A 83 -9.16 3.72 9.61
N GLU A 84 -8.60 2.63 10.06
CA GLU A 84 -7.17 2.35 9.85
C GLU A 84 -6.93 2.55 8.36
N LEU A 85 -6.30 3.69 8.05
CA LEU A 85 -5.98 4.05 6.68
C LEU A 85 -4.88 3.09 6.20
N SER A 86 -5.26 1.84 5.95
CA SER A 86 -4.35 0.85 5.40
C SER A 86 -4.45 0.81 3.88
N CYS A 87 -3.33 0.65 3.23
CA CYS A 87 -3.31 0.39 1.80
C CYS A 87 -2.52 -0.88 1.50
N THR A 88 -2.75 -1.46 0.34
CA THR A 88 -1.95 -2.56 -0.16
C THR A 88 -1.09 -2.06 -1.32
N VAL A 89 0.22 -2.16 -1.15
CA VAL A 89 1.20 -1.89 -2.20
C VAL A 89 1.49 -3.21 -2.92
N LEU A 90 1.15 -3.25 -4.19
CA LEU A 90 1.34 -4.39 -5.07
C LEU A 90 2.50 -4.12 -6.02
N PHE A 91 3.57 -4.89 -5.92
CA PHE A 91 4.70 -4.84 -6.85
C PHE A 91 4.61 -6.05 -7.78
N CYS A 92 4.17 -5.82 -9.02
CA CYS A 92 3.90 -6.87 -9.99
C CYS A 92 4.93 -6.84 -11.11
N ILE A 93 5.73 -7.89 -11.25
CA ILE A 93 6.60 -8.08 -12.41
C ILE A 93 5.75 -8.54 -13.59
N SER A 94 5.65 -7.68 -14.61
CA SER A 94 4.88 -7.88 -15.85
C SER A 94 5.75 -7.89 -17.09
N SER A 95 7.05 -7.58 -16.96
CA SER A 95 8.00 -7.49 -18.06
C SER A 95 9.40 -7.91 -17.58
N ASP A 96 10.21 -8.47 -18.48
CA ASP A 96 11.60 -8.85 -18.24
C ASP A 96 12.58 -7.67 -18.46
N ASP A 97 12.08 -6.47 -18.73
CA ASP A 97 12.88 -5.27 -18.94
C ASP A 97 13.54 -4.82 -17.64
N ARG A 98 14.86 -4.93 -17.60
CA ARG A 98 15.63 -4.63 -16.40
C ARG A 98 15.62 -3.15 -16.00
N GLU A 99 15.59 -2.24 -16.96
CA GLU A 99 15.59 -0.79 -16.68
C GLU A 99 14.24 -0.39 -16.07
N LYS A 100 13.14 -0.84 -16.66
CA LYS A 100 11.79 -0.62 -16.14
C LYS A 100 11.60 -1.27 -14.76
N PHE A 101 12.16 -2.47 -14.55
CA PHE A 101 12.15 -3.12 -13.25
C PHE A 101 12.89 -2.29 -12.19
N GLU A 102 14.07 -1.76 -12.51
CA GLU A 102 14.84 -0.91 -11.58
C GLU A 102 14.08 0.39 -11.24
N LEU A 103 13.48 1.04 -12.23
CA LEU A 103 12.61 2.20 -12.03
C LEU A 103 11.43 1.87 -11.11
N CYS A 104 10.80 0.71 -11.33
CA CYS A 104 9.71 0.24 -10.49
C CYS A 104 10.16 -0.01 -9.04
N CYS A 105 11.37 -0.56 -8.82
CA CYS A 105 11.95 -0.72 -7.49
C CYS A 105 12.20 0.64 -6.80
N GLN A 106 12.68 1.64 -7.55
CA GLN A 106 12.88 2.99 -7.04
C GLN A 106 11.55 3.66 -6.69
N ALA A 107 10.52 3.49 -7.54
CA ALA A 107 9.17 3.96 -7.28
C ALA A 107 8.57 3.30 -6.02
N ALA A 108 8.73 1.98 -5.87
CA ALA A 108 8.27 1.25 -4.70
C ALA A 108 8.88 1.78 -3.40
N ARG A 109 10.18 2.07 -3.41
CA ARG A 109 10.84 2.74 -2.28
C ARG A 109 10.19 4.08 -1.98
N GLN A 110 10.02 4.95 -2.98
CA GLN A 110 9.46 6.29 -2.80
C GLN A 110 8.02 6.23 -2.29
N VAL A 111 7.20 5.30 -2.82
CA VAL A 111 5.84 5.03 -2.33
C VAL A 111 5.85 4.68 -0.85
N CYS A 112 6.64 3.69 -0.44
CA CYS A 112 6.68 3.25 0.95
C CYS A 112 7.19 4.35 1.90
N GLU A 113 8.22 5.12 1.49
CA GLU A 113 8.69 6.27 2.26
C GLU A 113 7.59 7.34 2.42
N THR A 114 6.84 7.64 1.34
CA THR A 114 5.73 8.60 1.39
C THR A 114 4.59 8.12 2.30
N LEU A 115 4.24 6.83 2.26
CA LEU A 115 3.23 6.26 3.15
C LEU A 115 3.65 6.37 4.63
N GLU A 116 4.92 6.14 4.94
CA GLU A 116 5.47 6.34 6.28
C GLU A 116 5.43 7.80 6.73
N GLU A 117 5.79 8.74 5.85
CA GLU A 117 5.72 10.18 6.13
C GLU A 117 4.28 10.64 6.40
N GLN A 118 3.31 10.09 5.66
CA GLN A 118 1.89 10.35 5.83
C GLN A 118 1.24 9.53 6.96
N ARG A 119 2.00 8.70 7.65
CA ARG A 119 1.53 7.81 8.70
C ARG A 119 0.39 6.89 8.26
N ILE A 120 0.49 6.38 7.03
CA ILE A 120 -0.45 5.42 6.46
C ILE A 120 0.12 4.02 6.63
N ALA A 121 -0.59 3.16 7.36
CA ALA A 121 -0.21 1.75 7.46
C ALA A 121 -0.43 1.05 6.11
N TYR A 122 0.48 0.16 5.74
CA TYR A 122 0.42 -0.56 4.47
C TYR A 122 0.93 -1.99 4.59
N ASP A 123 0.42 -2.85 3.75
CA ASP A 123 1.00 -4.15 3.45
C ASP A 123 1.67 -4.10 2.06
N PHE A 124 2.69 -4.92 1.89
CA PHE A 124 3.45 -5.01 0.65
C PHE A 124 3.44 -6.43 0.12
N GLN A 125 3.06 -6.61 -1.15
CA GLN A 125 2.98 -7.93 -1.79
C GLN A 125 3.64 -7.91 -3.15
N THR A 126 4.25 -9.05 -3.55
CA THR A 126 4.91 -9.18 -4.86
C THR A 126 4.85 -10.60 -5.40
N ASN A 127 4.86 -10.72 -6.75
CA ASN A 127 5.10 -11.98 -7.45
C ASN A 127 6.58 -12.22 -7.76
N ALA A 128 7.49 -11.31 -7.35
CA ALA A 128 8.91 -11.41 -7.63
C ALA A 128 9.57 -12.62 -7.00
N VAL A 129 10.63 -13.11 -7.64
CA VAL A 129 11.60 -14.04 -7.03
C VAL A 129 12.54 -13.23 -6.15
N ILE A 130 12.71 -13.69 -4.91
CA ILE A 130 13.59 -13.06 -3.92
C ILE A 130 14.83 -13.92 -3.75
N ALA A 131 16.01 -13.32 -3.83
CA ALA A 131 17.30 -13.98 -3.66
C ALA A 131 17.75 -14.02 -2.19
N GLY A 132 18.69 -14.89 -1.89
CA GLY A 132 19.35 -15.00 -0.59
C GLY A 132 18.52 -15.64 0.51
N THR A 133 18.80 -15.26 1.75
CA THR A 133 18.20 -15.86 2.95
C THR A 133 16.69 -15.63 3.10
N MET A 134 16.15 -14.63 2.40
CA MET A 134 14.72 -14.31 2.37
C MET A 134 13.95 -14.97 1.22
N GLY A 135 14.48 -16.05 0.63
CA GLY A 135 13.90 -16.68 -0.59
C GLY A 135 12.40 -17.04 -0.53
N ASN A 136 11.82 -17.17 0.67
CA ASN A 136 10.39 -17.39 0.87
C ASN A 136 9.59 -16.10 1.14
N TRP A 137 10.24 -14.95 1.19
CA TRP A 137 9.57 -13.66 1.39
C TRP A 137 8.67 -13.35 0.19
N ARG A 138 7.41 -13.08 0.40
CA ARG A 138 6.40 -12.77 -0.63
C ARG A 138 5.58 -11.53 -0.30
N SER A 139 5.50 -11.24 0.98
CA SER A 139 4.69 -10.14 1.48
C SER A 139 5.21 -9.68 2.84
N VAL A 140 4.98 -8.42 3.12
CA VAL A 140 5.07 -7.83 4.46
C VAL A 140 3.65 -7.49 4.87
N GLY A 141 3.20 -8.00 6.02
CA GLY A 141 1.86 -7.74 6.51
C GLY A 141 1.63 -6.26 6.82
N ASN A 142 0.37 -5.89 7.08
CA ASN A 142 0.02 -4.51 7.40
C ASN A 142 0.82 -3.99 8.59
N GLY A 143 1.42 -2.82 8.43
CA GLY A 143 2.25 -2.21 9.45
C GLY A 143 2.69 -0.81 9.09
N GLN A 144 3.46 -0.21 9.99
CA GLN A 144 3.97 1.14 9.88
C GLN A 144 5.22 1.28 10.74
N GLY A 145 6.05 2.25 10.41
CA GLY A 145 7.22 2.61 11.17
C GLY A 145 8.53 2.10 10.57
N ARG A 146 9.64 2.60 11.09
CA ARG A 146 10.97 2.38 10.52
C ARG A 146 11.33 0.90 10.31
N GLY A 147 10.97 0.04 11.25
CA GLY A 147 11.26 -1.40 11.12
C GLY A 147 10.46 -2.07 10.00
N HIS A 148 9.21 -1.62 9.79
CA HIS A 148 8.37 -2.07 8.69
C HIS A 148 8.97 -1.67 7.34
N LEU A 149 9.32 -0.39 7.18
CA LEU A 149 9.96 0.13 5.98
C LEU A 149 11.28 -0.59 5.68
N GLU A 150 12.15 -0.79 6.69
CA GLU A 150 13.41 -1.51 6.52
C GLU A 150 13.21 -2.92 6.00
N THR A 151 12.19 -3.64 6.47
CA THR A 151 11.84 -5.00 5.99
C THR A 151 11.43 -4.97 4.52
N VAL A 152 10.63 -3.98 4.11
CA VAL A 152 10.23 -3.83 2.70
C VAL A 152 11.43 -3.48 1.83
N LEU A 153 12.27 -2.52 2.26
CA LEU A 153 13.46 -2.11 1.51
C LEU A 153 14.49 -3.24 1.36
N GLU A 154 14.64 -4.08 2.37
CA GLU A 154 15.47 -5.28 2.27
C GLU A 154 14.90 -6.25 1.23
N GLY A 155 13.59 -6.50 1.26
CA GLY A 155 12.92 -7.32 0.25
C GLY A 155 13.10 -6.78 -1.16
N LEU A 156 12.92 -5.47 -1.38
CA LEU A 156 13.15 -4.80 -2.66
C LEU A 156 14.59 -4.99 -3.17
N GLY A 157 15.58 -4.85 -2.28
CA GLY A 157 17.00 -5.03 -2.64
C GLY A 157 17.36 -6.47 -3.00
N ARG A 158 16.52 -7.44 -2.68
CA ARG A 158 16.70 -8.86 -2.98
C ARG A 158 15.88 -9.35 -4.17
N MET A 159 15.03 -8.54 -4.75
CA MET A 159 14.25 -8.89 -5.93
C MET A 159 15.13 -9.11 -7.15
N THR A 160 14.86 -10.16 -7.91
CA THR A 160 15.71 -10.54 -9.07
C THR A 160 15.18 -10.06 -10.41
N GLY A 161 14.04 -9.40 -10.48
CA GLY A 161 13.38 -9.03 -11.74
C GLY A 161 12.66 -10.20 -12.43
N GLN A 162 12.68 -11.40 -11.85
CA GLN A 162 11.94 -12.56 -12.34
C GLN A 162 10.65 -12.76 -11.54
N SER A 163 9.58 -13.15 -12.19
CA SER A 163 8.31 -13.50 -11.55
C SER A 163 8.24 -14.99 -11.21
N ARG A 164 7.54 -15.32 -10.13
CA ARG A 164 7.23 -16.71 -9.73
C ARG A 164 5.98 -17.23 -10.42
N THR A 165 5.06 -16.34 -10.72
CA THR A 165 3.76 -16.63 -11.31
C THR A 165 3.46 -15.55 -12.33
N ASP A 166 2.66 -15.89 -13.32
CA ASP A 166 2.14 -14.93 -14.27
C ASP A 166 1.51 -13.72 -13.57
N ALA A 167 1.66 -12.53 -14.15
CA ALA A 167 1.22 -11.27 -13.57
C ALA A 167 -0.31 -11.24 -13.39
N ALA A 168 -1.07 -11.66 -14.41
CA ALA A 168 -2.52 -11.66 -14.36
C ALA A 168 -3.05 -12.67 -13.33
N ASP A 169 -2.51 -13.88 -13.33
CA ASP A 169 -2.88 -14.93 -12.38
C ASP A 169 -2.60 -14.50 -10.93
N TRP A 170 -1.46 -13.85 -10.71
CA TRP A 170 -1.11 -13.35 -9.40
C TRP A 170 -2.06 -12.26 -8.91
N LEU A 171 -2.41 -11.28 -9.76
CA LEU A 171 -3.34 -10.21 -9.40
C LEU A 171 -4.76 -10.75 -9.10
N TYR A 172 -5.22 -11.78 -9.85
CA TYR A 172 -6.46 -12.47 -9.52
C TYR A 172 -6.38 -13.19 -8.17
N ALA A 173 -5.25 -13.83 -7.86
CA ALA A 173 -5.05 -14.48 -6.57
C ALA A 173 -5.06 -13.47 -5.41
N VAL A 174 -4.41 -12.31 -5.59
CA VAL A 174 -4.45 -11.19 -4.63
C VAL A 174 -5.91 -10.74 -4.42
N GLY A 175 -6.65 -10.49 -5.50
CA GLY A 175 -8.05 -10.06 -5.41
C GLY A 175 -8.96 -11.04 -4.67
N LYS A 176 -8.72 -12.36 -4.81
CA LYS A 176 -9.44 -13.39 -4.05
C LYS A 176 -9.15 -13.31 -2.54
N GLY A 177 -7.94 -12.90 -2.18
CA GLY A 177 -7.50 -12.76 -0.79
C GLY A 177 -7.89 -11.44 -0.12
N LEU A 178 -8.36 -10.45 -0.90
CA LEU A 178 -8.77 -9.17 -0.34
C LEU A 178 -10.01 -9.31 0.54
N SER A 179 -9.93 -8.73 1.73
CA SER A 179 -11.05 -8.63 2.68
C SER A 179 -11.31 -7.17 3.04
N GLY A 180 -12.55 -6.75 2.91
CA GLY A 180 -12.97 -5.39 3.20
C GLY A 180 -12.51 -4.37 2.14
N ARG A 181 -12.87 -3.11 2.36
CA ARG A 181 -12.49 -2.00 1.49
C ARG A 181 -11.04 -1.61 1.73
N ARG A 182 -10.24 -1.51 0.66
CA ARG A 182 -8.83 -1.17 0.73
C ARG A 182 -8.42 -0.36 -0.48
N SER A 183 -7.60 0.64 -0.28
CA SER A 183 -6.94 1.34 -1.39
C SER A 183 -5.76 0.52 -1.90
N LEU A 184 -5.61 0.42 -3.21
CA LEU A 184 -4.58 -0.37 -3.86
C LEU A 184 -3.64 0.54 -4.66
N LEU A 185 -2.33 0.37 -4.44
CA LEU A 185 -1.27 0.96 -5.24
C LEU A 185 -0.53 -0.17 -5.97
N LEU A 186 -0.69 -0.22 -7.29
CA LEU A 186 -0.02 -1.19 -8.13
C LEU A 186 1.18 -0.54 -8.82
N LEU A 187 2.33 -1.18 -8.71
CA LEU A 187 3.58 -0.80 -9.35
C LEU A 187 3.95 -1.88 -10.36
N VAL A 188 4.07 -1.51 -11.63
CA VAL A 188 4.41 -2.42 -12.73
C VAL A 188 5.54 -1.86 -13.58
N PRO A 189 6.49 -2.70 -14.05
CA PRO A 189 7.49 -2.29 -15.03
C PRO A 189 6.85 -1.84 -16.35
N GLU A 190 5.79 -2.53 -16.76
CA GLU A 190 5.04 -2.21 -17.97
C GLU A 190 3.60 -2.70 -17.81
N ARG A 191 2.64 -1.81 -18.13
CA ARG A 191 1.23 -2.16 -18.17
C ARG A 191 0.89 -2.71 -19.55
N THR A 192 0.49 -3.98 -19.60
CA THR A 192 0.00 -4.65 -20.79
C THR A 192 -1.53 -4.76 -20.78
N GLU A 193 -2.15 -4.96 -21.94
CA GLU A 193 -3.61 -5.19 -22.04
C GLU A 193 -4.07 -6.41 -21.23
N GLU A 194 -3.20 -7.38 -21.00
CA GLU A 194 -3.49 -8.57 -20.20
C GLU A 194 -3.81 -8.24 -18.72
N LEU A 195 -3.35 -7.09 -18.24
CA LEU A 195 -3.61 -6.64 -16.88
C LEU A 195 -4.96 -5.93 -16.70
N ASP A 196 -5.65 -5.56 -17.80
CA ASP A 196 -6.91 -4.80 -17.68
C ASP A 196 -8.03 -5.61 -17.00
N GLY A 197 -8.12 -6.91 -17.31
CA GLY A 197 -9.06 -7.82 -16.66
C GLY A 197 -8.80 -7.96 -15.14
N PRO A 198 -7.58 -8.32 -14.72
CA PRO A 198 -7.19 -8.34 -13.31
C PRO A 198 -7.39 -7.02 -12.59
N LEU A 199 -7.10 -5.88 -13.22
CA LEU A 199 -7.29 -4.54 -12.64
C LEU A 199 -8.78 -4.23 -12.39
N ALA A 200 -9.64 -4.56 -13.36
CA ALA A 200 -11.09 -4.41 -13.18
C ALA A 200 -11.61 -5.29 -12.02
N TYR A 201 -11.11 -6.52 -11.93
CA TYR A 201 -11.44 -7.42 -10.82
C TYR A 201 -10.96 -6.89 -9.46
N LEU A 202 -9.75 -6.35 -9.40
CA LEU A 202 -9.23 -5.74 -8.17
C LEU A 202 -10.06 -4.54 -7.73
N ARG A 203 -10.49 -3.65 -8.65
CA ARG A 203 -11.39 -2.52 -8.34
C ARG A 203 -12.71 -3.00 -7.77
N GLU A 204 -13.32 -4.01 -8.38
CA GLU A 204 -14.57 -4.60 -7.87
C GLU A 204 -14.40 -5.19 -6.48
N ARG A 205 -13.31 -5.93 -6.25
CA ARG A 205 -13.06 -6.61 -4.98
C ARG A 205 -12.64 -5.68 -3.84
N SER A 206 -11.84 -4.66 -4.14
CA SER A 206 -11.39 -3.68 -3.15
C SER A 206 -12.45 -2.65 -2.78
N GLY A 207 -13.43 -2.43 -3.66
CA GLY A 207 -14.43 -1.36 -3.52
C GLY A 207 -13.81 0.04 -3.57
N SER A 208 -12.59 0.18 -4.08
CA SER A 208 -11.82 1.43 -4.20
C SER A 208 -11.11 1.50 -5.55
N GLU A 209 -10.66 2.68 -5.94
CA GLU A 209 -9.82 2.84 -7.12
C GLU A 209 -8.49 2.10 -6.96
N VAL A 210 -7.93 1.61 -8.07
CA VAL A 210 -6.60 1.02 -8.14
C VAL A 210 -5.68 2.03 -8.82
N PHE A 211 -4.76 2.59 -8.06
CA PHE A 211 -3.76 3.51 -8.58
C PHE A 211 -2.61 2.72 -9.17
N VAL A 212 -2.29 2.98 -10.44
CA VAL A 212 -1.26 2.23 -11.17
C VAL A 212 -0.11 3.17 -11.51
N PHE A 213 1.08 2.81 -11.07
CA PHE A 213 2.32 3.36 -11.58
C PHE A 213 2.89 2.41 -12.62
N ASP A 214 3.07 2.90 -13.83
CA ASP A 214 3.63 2.20 -14.98
C ASP A 214 5.00 2.79 -15.30
N ALA A 215 6.06 2.04 -15.02
CA ALA A 215 7.43 2.50 -15.22
C ALA A 215 7.77 2.71 -16.71
N SER A 216 7.01 2.12 -17.63
CA SER A 216 7.21 2.33 -19.09
C SER A 216 6.83 3.75 -19.54
N GLN A 217 6.06 4.48 -18.72
CA GLN A 217 5.66 5.85 -19.01
C GLN A 217 6.64 6.90 -18.45
N GLU A 218 7.67 6.46 -17.73
CA GLU A 218 8.71 7.34 -17.23
C GLU A 218 9.70 7.69 -18.35
N GLU A 219 9.87 8.99 -18.59
CA GLU A 219 10.96 9.47 -19.43
C GLU A 219 12.25 9.39 -18.58
N VAL A 220 13.16 8.51 -18.95
CA VAL A 220 14.50 8.48 -18.34
C VAL A 220 15.23 9.72 -18.83
N GLU A 221 15.33 10.75 -17.99
CA GLU A 221 16.27 11.84 -18.24
C GLU A 221 17.70 11.24 -18.26
N ALA A 222 18.29 11.26 -19.43
CA ALA A 222 19.63 10.74 -19.73
C ALA A 222 20.74 11.63 -19.15
#